data_fdd880c550fe28f02263f03ff7af8354
#
_entry.id   fdd880c550fe28f02263f03ff7af8354
#
_cell.length_a   1.000
_cell.length_b   1.000
_cell.length_c   1.000
_cell.angle_alpha   90.00
_cell.angle_beta   90.00
_cell.angle_gamma   90.00
#
_symmetry.space_group_name_H-M   'P 1'
#
loop_
_entity.id
_entity.type
_entity.pdbx_description
1 polymer ?
#
loop_
_entity_poly.entity_id
_entity_poly.type
_entity_poly.pdbx_seq_one_letter_code
_entity_poly.pdbx_strand_id
1 'polypeptide(L)'
;MLVLHFIAQAPKFSYDIIKEVAALVGGNYKPSTGTICPTINYLEEQQYTQMTMRADGRKQYHITEKGQAHLKERQQTLQKVLDRFNTRKQIQSNEQYVDIKHAMENLKTSLRLKIQHSKLNEIQIREIAEQIDQAAINITRL
;
A
#
# COMPACT_ATOMS: atom_id res chain seq x y z
N MET A 1 4.35 8.11 -5.81
CA MET A 1 5.66 7.75 -5.19
C MET A 1 6.05 6.29 -5.41
N LEU A 2 5.24 5.29 -5.05
CA LEU A 2 5.58 3.87 -5.24
C LEU A 2 5.86 3.50 -6.70
N VAL A 3 5.03 3.93 -7.62
CA VAL A 3 5.23 3.67 -9.06
C VAL A 3 6.57 4.24 -9.54
N LEU A 4 6.88 5.48 -9.15
CA LEU A 4 8.16 6.11 -9.49
C LEU A 4 9.35 5.38 -8.86
N HIS A 5 9.21 4.89 -7.63
CA HIS A 5 10.22 4.07 -6.96
C HIS A 5 10.53 2.78 -7.74
N PHE A 6 9.51 2.08 -8.23
CA PHE A 6 9.71 0.88 -9.04
C PHE A 6 10.38 1.18 -10.38
N ILE A 7 10.00 2.28 -11.04
CA ILE A 7 10.64 2.71 -12.29
C ILE A 7 12.11 3.12 -12.05
N ALA A 8 12.43 3.65 -10.87
CA ALA A 8 13.81 4.02 -10.49
C ALA A 8 14.74 2.81 -10.33
N GLN A 9 14.22 1.66 -9.95
CA GLN A 9 15.00 0.42 -9.80
C GLN A 9 15.46 -0.14 -11.15
N ALA A 10 14.60 -0.07 -12.16
CA ALA A 10 14.90 -0.45 -13.54
C ALA A 10 13.79 0.08 -14.46
N PRO A 11 14.05 0.28 -15.76
CA PRO A 11 13.00 0.59 -16.72
C PRO A 11 11.89 -0.47 -16.72
N LYS A 12 10.62 -0.02 -16.70
CA LYS A 12 9.45 -0.89 -16.50
C LYS A 12 8.41 -0.71 -17.59
N PHE A 13 7.73 -1.79 -17.92
CA PHE A 13 6.46 -1.74 -18.64
C PHE A 13 5.30 -1.54 -17.66
N SER A 14 4.16 -1.03 -18.14
CA SER A 14 2.97 -0.83 -17.29
C SER A 14 2.56 -2.12 -16.55
N TYR A 15 2.67 -3.26 -17.23
CA TYR A 15 2.35 -4.57 -16.64
C TYR A 15 3.29 -4.94 -15.48
N ASP A 16 4.58 -4.65 -15.61
CA ASP A 16 5.55 -4.93 -14.54
C ASP A 16 5.27 -4.08 -13.30
N ILE A 17 4.92 -2.80 -13.50
CA ILE A 17 4.52 -1.89 -12.42
C ILE A 17 3.28 -2.43 -11.70
N ILE A 18 2.26 -2.88 -12.44
CA ILE A 18 1.06 -3.50 -11.87
C ILE A 18 1.40 -4.70 -11.01
N LYS A 19 2.27 -5.58 -11.49
CA LYS A 19 2.71 -6.77 -10.75
C LYS A 19 3.47 -6.42 -9.47
N GLU A 20 4.37 -5.45 -9.52
CA GLU A 20 5.17 -5.04 -8.37
C GLU A 20 4.31 -4.34 -7.30
N VAL A 21 3.39 -3.47 -7.72
CA VAL A 21 2.43 -2.85 -6.79
C VAL A 21 1.54 -3.92 -6.15
N ALA A 22 1.04 -4.88 -6.92
CA ALA A 22 0.24 -5.99 -6.39
C ALA A 22 1.04 -6.82 -5.38
N ALA A 23 2.30 -7.13 -5.68
CA ALA A 23 3.19 -7.89 -4.79
C ALA A 23 3.52 -7.15 -3.49
N LEU A 24 3.68 -5.83 -3.57
CA LEU A 24 3.96 -4.99 -2.40
C LEU A 24 2.73 -4.86 -1.49
N VAL A 25 1.56 -4.56 -2.07
CA VAL A 25 0.33 -4.36 -1.31
C VAL A 25 -0.16 -5.67 -0.69
N GLY A 26 0.03 -6.78 -1.40
CA GLY A 26 -0.36 -8.11 -0.95
C GLY A 26 -1.88 -8.33 -0.89
N GLY A 27 -2.28 -9.51 -0.41
CA GLY A 27 -3.69 -9.89 -0.28
C GLY A 27 -4.39 -10.04 -1.64
N ASN A 28 -5.69 -9.76 -1.66
CA ASN A 28 -6.53 -9.88 -2.86
C ASN A 28 -6.54 -8.61 -3.73
N TYR A 29 -5.74 -7.59 -3.39
CA TYR A 29 -5.69 -6.36 -4.17
C TYR A 29 -4.89 -6.56 -5.46
N LYS A 30 -5.57 -6.41 -6.59
CA LYS A 30 -4.97 -6.43 -7.93
C LYS A 30 -5.21 -5.08 -8.58
N PRO A 31 -4.20 -4.18 -8.59
CA PRO A 31 -4.32 -2.93 -9.31
C PRO A 31 -4.59 -3.21 -10.80
N SER A 32 -5.49 -2.45 -11.39
CA SER A 32 -5.80 -2.52 -12.82
C SER A 32 -5.02 -1.46 -13.60
N THR A 33 -5.02 -1.60 -14.93
CA THR A 33 -4.51 -0.55 -15.81
C THR A 33 -5.22 0.79 -15.56
N GLY A 34 -6.54 0.77 -15.30
CA GLY A 34 -7.31 1.97 -14.96
C GLY A 34 -6.88 2.66 -13.68
N THR A 35 -6.20 1.94 -12.77
CA THR A 35 -5.65 2.52 -11.54
C THR A 35 -4.21 3.03 -11.73
N ILE A 36 -3.39 2.29 -12.47
CA ILE A 36 -1.95 2.57 -12.61
C ILE A 36 -1.66 3.55 -13.75
N CYS A 37 -2.36 3.45 -14.89
CA CYS A 37 -2.10 4.31 -16.04
C CYS A 37 -2.26 5.82 -15.74
N PRO A 38 -3.28 6.29 -15.01
CA PRO A 38 -3.37 7.70 -14.63
C PRO A 38 -2.16 8.18 -13.82
N THR A 39 -1.63 7.32 -12.93
CA THR A 39 -0.43 7.64 -12.17
C THR A 39 0.80 7.73 -13.07
N ILE A 40 0.96 6.82 -14.02
CA ILE A 40 2.06 6.85 -14.99
C ILE A 40 1.99 8.12 -15.83
N ASN A 41 0.80 8.45 -16.37
CA ASN A 41 0.59 9.67 -17.17
C ASN A 41 0.95 10.92 -16.37
N TYR A 42 0.50 11.01 -15.11
CA TYR A 42 0.88 12.11 -14.23
C TYR A 42 2.40 12.22 -14.04
N LEU A 43 3.11 11.10 -13.89
CA LEU A 43 4.56 11.11 -13.73
C LEU A 43 5.28 11.58 -15.00
N GLU A 44 4.75 11.26 -16.19
CA GLU A 44 5.24 11.79 -17.48
C GLU A 44 4.98 13.29 -17.61
N GLU A 45 3.76 13.76 -17.31
CA GLU A 45 3.39 15.18 -17.33
C GLU A 45 4.28 16.02 -16.40
N GLN A 46 4.62 15.47 -15.24
CA GLN A 46 5.55 16.10 -14.30
C GLN A 46 7.02 15.96 -14.72
N GLN A 47 7.30 15.29 -15.83
CA GLN A 47 8.66 15.00 -16.29
C GLN A 47 9.52 14.19 -15.30
N TYR A 48 8.90 13.41 -14.43
CA TYR A 48 9.59 12.49 -13.52
C TYR A 48 9.97 11.19 -14.20
N THR A 49 9.25 10.84 -15.26
CA THR A 49 9.51 9.69 -16.13
C THR A 49 9.46 10.11 -17.58
N GLN A 50 10.15 9.34 -18.42
CA GLN A 50 10.00 9.44 -19.86
C GLN A 50 9.69 8.05 -20.45
N MET A 51 8.89 8.04 -21.48
CA MET A 51 8.48 6.84 -22.19
C MET A 51 9.34 6.62 -23.43
N THR A 52 9.72 5.37 -23.68
CA THR A 52 10.29 4.92 -24.94
C THR A 52 9.44 3.81 -25.54
N MET A 53 9.21 3.88 -26.85
CA MET A 53 8.54 2.83 -27.59
C MET A 53 9.53 1.73 -27.94
N ARG A 54 9.25 0.49 -27.55
CA ARG A 54 10.06 -0.67 -27.92
C ARG A 54 9.67 -1.17 -29.32
N ALA A 55 10.56 -1.96 -29.94
CA ALA A 55 10.33 -2.51 -31.28
C ALA A 55 9.07 -3.38 -31.38
N ASP A 56 8.62 -3.99 -30.26
CA ASP A 56 7.39 -4.76 -30.15
C ASP A 56 6.13 -3.91 -29.90
N GLY A 57 6.24 -2.57 -29.96
CA GLY A 57 5.12 -1.63 -29.75
C GLY A 57 4.77 -1.38 -28.29
N ARG A 58 5.49 -1.96 -27.32
CA ARG A 58 5.23 -1.73 -25.90
C ARG A 58 5.91 -0.46 -25.40
N LYS A 59 5.22 0.26 -24.51
CA LYS A 59 5.72 1.46 -23.84
C LYS A 59 6.56 1.05 -22.60
N GLN A 60 7.81 1.48 -22.59
CA GLN A 60 8.73 1.29 -21.47
C GLN A 60 9.02 2.64 -20.81
N TYR A 61 8.93 2.69 -19.49
CA TYR A 61 9.09 3.92 -18.69
C TYR A 61 10.44 3.92 -17.99
N HIS A 62 11.11 5.06 -18.05
CA HIS A 62 12.42 5.32 -17.46
C HIS A 62 12.32 6.50 -16.51
N ILE A 63 13.05 6.47 -15.41
CA ILE A 63 13.13 7.63 -14.52
C ILE A 63 14.03 8.70 -15.13
N THR A 64 13.69 9.96 -14.93
CA THR A 64 14.52 11.12 -15.29
C THR A 64 15.34 11.60 -14.09
N GLU A 65 16.32 12.50 -14.32
CA GLU A 65 17.07 13.16 -13.24
C GLU A 65 16.13 13.92 -12.28
N LYS A 66 15.11 14.59 -12.83
CA LYS A 66 14.07 15.26 -12.05
C LYS A 66 13.27 14.28 -11.19
N GLY A 67 12.94 13.11 -11.73
CA GLY A 67 12.29 12.03 -10.99
C GLY A 67 13.16 11.48 -9.87
N GLN A 68 14.46 11.29 -10.11
CA GLN A 68 15.41 10.85 -9.08
C GLN A 68 15.52 11.87 -7.95
N ALA A 69 15.65 13.17 -8.28
CA ALA A 69 15.68 14.24 -7.29
C ALA A 69 14.41 14.27 -6.44
N HIS A 70 13.22 14.12 -7.06
CA HIS A 70 11.95 14.06 -6.39
C HIS A 70 11.82 12.87 -5.41
N LEU A 71 12.33 11.69 -5.78
CA LEU A 71 12.39 10.54 -4.87
C LEU A 71 13.33 10.79 -3.70
N LYS A 72 14.50 11.39 -3.95
CA LYS A 72 15.47 11.68 -2.91
C LYS A 72 14.94 12.66 -1.87
N GLU A 73 14.26 13.72 -2.29
CA GLU A 73 13.61 14.68 -1.38
C GLU A 73 12.56 14.03 -0.48
N ARG A 74 11.89 12.98 -0.97
CA ARG A 74 10.80 12.29 -0.27
C ARG A 74 11.17 10.91 0.24
N GLN A 75 12.47 10.63 0.34
CA GLN A 75 12.98 9.31 0.72
C GLN A 75 12.43 8.83 2.06
N GLN A 76 12.34 9.71 3.07
CA GLN A 76 11.80 9.34 4.38
C GLN A 76 10.31 8.95 4.31
N THR A 77 9.52 9.68 3.52
CA THR A 77 8.10 9.36 3.32
C THR A 77 7.93 8.04 2.58
N LEU A 78 8.73 7.82 1.54
CA LEU A 78 8.76 6.59 0.79
C LEU A 78 9.12 5.40 1.69
N GLN A 79 10.18 5.53 2.51
CA GLN A 79 10.62 4.48 3.42
C GLN A 79 9.51 4.10 4.41
N LYS A 80 8.83 5.07 5.03
CA LYS A 80 7.70 4.81 5.93
C LYS A 80 6.58 4.02 5.24
N VAL A 81 6.30 4.33 3.98
CA VAL A 81 5.28 3.61 3.20
C VAL A 81 5.72 2.17 2.93
N LEU A 82 6.97 1.96 2.49
CA LEU A 82 7.53 0.64 2.23
C LEU A 82 7.56 -0.21 3.51
N ASP A 83 7.97 0.35 4.64
CA ASP A 83 8.02 -0.33 5.94
C ASP A 83 6.63 -0.81 6.38
N ARG A 84 5.60 0.02 6.19
CA ARG A 84 4.21 -0.37 6.48
C ARG A 84 3.76 -1.58 5.65
N PHE A 85 4.07 -1.60 4.36
CA PHE A 85 3.73 -2.74 3.49
C PHE A 85 4.53 -3.99 3.86
N ASN A 86 5.83 -3.85 4.15
CA ASN A 86 6.68 -4.96 4.56
C ASN A 86 6.20 -5.57 5.89
N THR A 87 5.89 -4.74 6.89
CA THR A 87 5.35 -5.21 8.17
C THR A 87 4.02 -5.94 7.98
N ARG A 88 3.12 -5.38 7.16
CA ARG A 88 1.85 -6.04 6.82
C ARG A 88 2.07 -7.39 6.15
N LYS A 89 3.01 -7.47 5.21
CA LYS A 89 3.37 -8.71 4.53
C LYS A 89 3.93 -9.73 5.52
N GLN A 90 4.80 -9.33 6.44
CA GLN A 90 5.34 -10.19 7.49
C GLN A 90 4.22 -10.80 8.34
N ILE A 91 3.29 -9.97 8.82
CA ILE A 91 2.14 -10.46 9.62
C ILE A 91 1.29 -11.45 8.83
N GLN A 92 1.11 -11.24 7.52
CA GLN A 92 0.28 -12.11 6.69
C GLN A 92 0.95 -13.43 6.28
N SER A 93 2.26 -13.45 6.11
CA SER A 93 3.00 -14.58 5.53
C SER A 93 3.80 -15.39 6.53
N ASN A 94 4.03 -14.89 7.74
CA ASN A 94 4.81 -15.58 8.76
C ASN A 94 3.88 -16.35 9.71
N GLU A 95 4.11 -17.66 9.82
CA GLU A 95 3.35 -18.55 10.73
C GLU A 95 3.44 -18.12 12.20
N GLN A 96 4.53 -17.47 12.61
CA GLN A 96 4.68 -16.93 13.96
C GLN A 96 3.63 -15.87 14.33
N TYR A 97 3.03 -15.20 13.34
CA TYR A 97 2.02 -14.16 13.54
C TYR A 97 0.59 -14.61 13.25
N VAL A 98 0.37 -15.93 13.13
CA VAL A 98 -0.94 -16.48 12.75
C VAL A 98 -2.02 -16.12 13.78
N ASP A 99 -1.69 -16.14 15.06
CA ASP A 99 -2.62 -15.80 16.14
C ASP A 99 -2.99 -14.31 16.12
N ILE A 100 -2.02 -13.44 15.86
CA ILE A 100 -2.27 -11.99 15.68
C ILE A 100 -3.18 -11.76 14.49
N LYS A 101 -2.93 -12.44 13.37
CA LYS A 101 -3.79 -12.36 12.18
C LYS A 101 -5.22 -12.77 12.50
N HIS A 102 -5.41 -13.90 13.16
CA HIS A 102 -6.74 -14.38 13.56
C HIS A 102 -7.43 -13.40 14.51
N ALA A 103 -6.73 -12.88 15.52
CA ALA A 103 -7.26 -11.90 16.45
C ALA A 103 -7.72 -10.61 15.74
N MET A 104 -6.94 -10.11 14.78
CA MET A 104 -7.32 -8.96 13.98
C MET A 104 -8.53 -9.20 13.07
N GLU A 105 -8.63 -10.39 12.46
CA GLU A 105 -9.80 -10.74 11.64
C GLU A 105 -11.06 -10.93 12.51
N ASN A 106 -10.92 -11.50 13.71
CA ASN A 106 -12.02 -11.61 14.68
C ASN A 106 -12.51 -10.23 15.11
N LEU A 107 -11.60 -9.29 15.40
CA LEU A 107 -11.94 -7.91 15.76
C LEU A 107 -12.74 -7.24 14.64
N LYS A 108 -12.25 -7.30 13.41
CA LYS A 108 -12.92 -6.71 12.24
C LYS A 108 -14.31 -7.33 12.00
N THR A 109 -14.42 -8.65 12.14
CA THR A 109 -15.68 -9.37 11.96
C THR A 109 -16.69 -8.98 13.03
N SER A 110 -16.27 -8.93 14.30
CA SER A 110 -17.11 -8.51 15.41
C SER A 110 -17.63 -7.09 15.26
N LEU A 111 -16.76 -6.16 14.85
CA LEU A 111 -17.14 -4.77 14.56
C LEU A 111 -18.16 -4.70 13.41
N ARG A 112 -17.91 -5.42 12.33
CA ARG A 112 -18.82 -5.47 11.17
C ARG A 112 -20.19 -5.97 11.57
N LEU A 113 -20.26 -7.10 12.27
CA LEU A 113 -21.51 -7.69 12.74
C LEU A 113 -22.24 -6.74 13.70
N LYS A 114 -21.52 -6.12 14.63
CA LYS A 114 -22.12 -5.17 15.58
C LYS A 114 -22.73 -3.96 14.86
N ILE A 115 -22.05 -3.40 13.87
CA ILE A 115 -22.53 -2.26 13.08
C ILE A 115 -23.71 -2.66 12.19
N GLN A 116 -23.69 -3.87 11.59
CA GLN A 116 -24.77 -4.35 10.72
C GLN A 116 -26.05 -4.68 11.45
N HIS A 117 -25.96 -5.25 12.66
CA HIS A 117 -27.12 -5.76 13.40
C HIS A 117 -27.63 -4.83 14.50
N SER A 118 -26.97 -3.73 14.77
CA SER A 118 -27.36 -2.79 15.82
C SER A 118 -27.20 -1.34 15.37
N LYS A 119 -28.23 -0.52 15.64
CA LYS A 119 -28.03 0.93 15.58
C LYS A 119 -27.24 1.35 16.82
N LEU A 120 -25.93 1.57 16.64
CA LEU A 120 -25.07 2.03 17.73
C LEU A 120 -25.40 3.49 18.07
N ASN A 121 -25.53 3.79 19.36
CA ASN A 121 -25.57 5.14 19.86
C ASN A 121 -24.14 5.71 20.07
N GLU A 122 -24.03 7.01 20.29
CA GLU A 122 -22.71 7.67 20.45
C GLU A 122 -21.90 7.12 21.63
N ILE A 123 -22.55 6.72 22.71
CA ILE A 123 -21.89 6.14 23.90
C ILE A 123 -21.26 4.80 23.52
N GLN A 124 -22.00 3.91 22.85
CA GLN A 124 -21.50 2.62 22.43
C GLN A 124 -20.35 2.73 21.40
N ILE A 125 -20.43 3.71 20.49
CA ILE A 125 -19.34 3.97 19.54
C ILE A 125 -18.07 4.39 20.28
N ARG A 126 -18.20 5.27 21.28
CA ARG A 126 -17.08 5.72 22.10
C ARG A 126 -16.48 4.57 22.93
N GLU A 127 -17.31 3.77 23.59
CA GLU A 127 -16.86 2.59 24.35
C GLU A 127 -16.07 1.60 23.50
N ILE A 128 -16.54 1.33 22.27
CA ILE A 128 -15.83 0.45 21.33
C ILE A 128 -14.45 1.06 20.96
N ALA A 129 -14.41 2.34 20.65
CA ALA A 129 -13.17 3.02 20.32
C ALA A 129 -12.17 2.97 21.49
N GLU A 130 -12.62 3.25 22.71
CA GLU A 130 -11.80 3.19 23.93
C GLU A 130 -11.21 1.79 24.18
N GLN A 131 -11.97 0.73 23.95
CA GLN A 131 -11.47 -0.64 24.08
C GLN A 131 -10.37 -0.94 23.09
N ILE A 132 -10.51 -0.49 21.85
CA ILE A 132 -9.50 -0.67 20.79
C ILE A 132 -8.24 0.13 21.11
N ASP A 133 -8.38 1.39 21.51
CA ASP A 133 -7.27 2.26 21.89
C ASP A 133 -6.52 1.69 23.13
N GLN A 134 -7.26 1.18 24.11
CA GLN A 134 -6.65 0.55 25.28
C GLN A 134 -5.85 -0.70 24.91
N ALA A 135 -6.37 -1.54 23.99
CA ALA A 135 -5.64 -2.68 23.49
C ALA A 135 -4.35 -2.25 22.75
N ALA A 136 -4.40 -1.21 21.92
CA ALA A 136 -3.22 -0.67 21.25
C ALA A 136 -2.15 -0.17 22.25
N ILE A 137 -2.56 0.57 23.29
CA ILE A 137 -1.67 1.03 24.36
C ILE A 137 -1.01 -0.16 25.08
N ASN A 138 -1.80 -1.18 25.42
CA ASN A 138 -1.29 -2.36 26.13
C ASN A 138 -0.25 -3.12 25.27
N ILE A 139 -0.49 -3.27 23.97
CA ILE A 139 0.45 -3.92 23.04
C ILE A 139 1.79 -3.18 22.98
N THR A 140 1.78 -1.85 22.97
CA THR A 140 3.02 -1.04 22.90
C THR A 140 3.86 -1.11 24.17
N ARG A 141 3.32 -1.65 25.28
CA ARG A 141 4.00 -1.79 26.57
C ARG A 141 4.55 -3.20 26.84
N LEU A 142 4.27 -4.15 25.92
CA LEU A 142 4.83 -5.50 25.99
C LEU A 142 6.32 -5.50 25.65
#